data_6d1f331fc2a9ad3a4b2178c8e76a6d0d
#
_entry.id   6d1f331fc2a9ad3a4b2178c8e76a6d0d
#
_cell.length_a   1.000
_cell.length_b   1.000
_cell.length_c   1.000
_cell.angle_alpha   90.00
_cell.angle_beta   90.00
_cell.angle_gamma   90.00
#
_symmetry.space_group_name_H-M   'P 1'
#
loop_
_entity.id
_entity.type
_entity.pdbx_description
1 polymer ?
#
loop_
_entity_poly.entity_id
_entity_poly.type
_entity_poly.pdbx_seq_one_letter_code
_entity_poly.pdbx_strand_id
1 'polypeptide(L)'
;MKDFLKYTLATIVGLMACMIIVTIISIVSIVGVAASAETTTSVKENSLFKLELKGEVTERMIDNPFASLISQEQTALGLNDILSSIQKAAENEYIKGIYLEAEGIIASPATTEEIRNALIRFKQTGKFIVAYGDNYTGSDYYICSVADKVILNPQGMVDWHGTASQTIYFKDLLAQLGIEMEVFKVGTYKSAVEPYTSMEMSDENREQITAYITSIWNNMVDGVSLSRGLTAEQLNEYADRYIAFEGAEASLEAGLVDALLYIDGPRACLK
;
A
#
# COMPACT_ATOMS: atom_id res chain seq x y z
N MET A 1 -33.20 42.57 45.91
CA MET A 1 -32.22 42.58 44.81
C MET A 1 -30.87 41.99 45.17
N LYS A 2 -30.26 42.34 46.30
CA LYS A 2 -28.92 41.82 46.69
C LYS A 2 -28.90 40.29 46.86
N ASP A 3 -29.92 39.70 47.47
CA ASP A 3 -30.00 38.24 47.69
C ASP A 3 -30.28 37.48 46.40
N PHE A 4 -31.14 38.03 45.51
CA PHE A 4 -31.37 37.44 44.18
C PHE A 4 -30.04 37.35 43.38
N LEU A 5 -29.27 38.43 43.34
CA LEU A 5 -27.99 38.47 42.64
C LEU A 5 -26.98 37.48 43.22
N LYS A 6 -26.97 37.36 44.57
CA LYS A 6 -26.08 36.41 45.28
C LYS A 6 -26.41 34.94 44.94
N TYR A 7 -27.71 34.60 44.95
CA TYR A 7 -28.08 33.20 44.58
C TYR A 7 -27.90 32.93 43.11
N THR A 8 -28.19 33.86 42.22
CA THR A 8 -27.90 33.72 40.78
C THR A 8 -26.42 33.50 40.51
N LEU A 9 -25.56 34.31 41.16
CA LEU A 9 -24.11 34.15 41.01
C LEU A 9 -23.61 32.80 41.55
N ALA A 10 -24.13 32.37 42.72
CA ALA A 10 -23.79 31.08 43.28
C ALA A 10 -24.20 29.91 42.37
N THR A 11 -25.37 29.99 41.73
CA THR A 11 -25.82 28.98 40.77
C THR A 11 -24.95 28.92 39.53
N ILE A 12 -24.56 30.08 38.99
CA ILE A 12 -23.65 30.16 37.82
C ILE A 12 -22.28 29.53 38.14
N VAL A 13 -21.71 29.89 39.30
CA VAL A 13 -20.43 29.30 39.74
C VAL A 13 -20.55 27.80 39.98
N GLY A 14 -21.66 27.34 40.55
CA GLY A 14 -21.93 25.89 40.75
C GLY A 14 -22.03 25.14 39.41
N LEU A 15 -22.75 25.70 38.44
CA LEU A 15 -22.87 25.11 37.11
C LEU A 15 -21.53 25.05 36.37
N MET A 16 -20.70 26.13 36.46
CA MET A 16 -19.38 26.15 35.88
C MET A 16 -18.47 25.08 36.54
N ALA A 17 -18.50 24.96 37.85
CA ALA A 17 -17.73 23.94 38.58
C ALA A 17 -18.16 22.51 38.16
N CYS A 18 -19.48 22.23 38.08
CA CYS A 18 -19.99 20.97 37.58
C CYS A 18 -19.53 20.69 36.16
N MET A 19 -19.59 21.67 35.26
CA MET A 19 -19.15 21.51 33.88
C MET A 19 -17.66 21.17 33.79
N ILE A 20 -16.81 21.81 34.55
CA ILE A 20 -15.37 21.53 34.65
C ILE A 20 -15.13 20.08 35.14
N ILE A 21 -15.83 19.68 36.22
CA ILE A 21 -15.71 18.30 36.75
C ILE A 21 -16.11 17.25 35.72
N VAL A 22 -17.24 17.45 35.04
CA VAL A 22 -17.71 16.52 33.98
C VAL A 22 -16.71 16.47 32.82
N THR A 23 -16.15 17.60 32.42
CA THR A 23 -15.13 17.65 31.36
C THR A 23 -13.87 16.88 31.77
N ILE A 24 -13.39 17.06 33.00
CA ILE A 24 -12.21 16.33 33.52
C ILE A 24 -12.49 14.83 33.56
N ILE A 25 -13.64 14.41 34.07
CA ILE A 25 -14.02 12.98 34.11
C ILE A 25 -14.10 12.41 32.69
N SER A 26 -14.67 13.15 31.74
CA SER A 26 -14.74 12.72 30.33
C SER A 26 -13.36 12.56 29.72
N ILE A 27 -12.46 13.51 29.94
CA ILE A 27 -11.07 13.44 29.44
C ILE A 27 -10.33 12.24 30.04
N VAL A 28 -10.42 12.06 31.37
CA VAL A 28 -9.78 10.91 32.06
C VAL A 28 -10.35 9.58 31.58
N SER A 29 -11.67 9.50 31.34
CA SER A 29 -12.30 8.30 30.81
C SER A 29 -11.82 7.99 29.39
N ILE A 30 -11.73 9.01 28.51
CA ILE A 30 -11.24 8.82 27.12
C ILE A 30 -9.77 8.40 27.13
N VAL A 31 -8.92 9.04 27.95
CA VAL A 31 -7.51 8.68 28.09
C VAL A 31 -7.35 7.28 28.69
N GLY A 32 -8.17 6.93 29.66
CA GLY A 32 -8.16 5.60 30.29
C GLY A 32 -8.57 4.49 29.29
N VAL A 33 -9.57 4.73 28.44
CA VAL A 33 -9.98 3.81 27.39
C VAL A 33 -8.90 3.70 26.32
N ALA A 34 -8.30 4.82 25.92
CA ALA A 34 -7.20 4.84 24.94
C ALA A 34 -5.95 4.09 25.47
N ALA A 35 -5.59 4.29 26.74
CA ALA A 35 -4.46 3.60 27.37
C ALA A 35 -4.72 2.09 27.60
N SER A 36 -5.99 1.68 27.80
CA SER A 36 -6.34 0.25 27.89
C SER A 36 -6.52 -0.43 26.54
N ALA A 37 -6.53 0.33 25.45
CA ALA A 37 -6.58 -0.21 24.07
C ALA A 37 -5.22 -0.72 23.56
N GLU A 38 -4.12 -0.50 24.29
CA GLU A 38 -2.88 -1.25 24.06
C GLU A 38 -3.08 -2.72 24.52
N THR A 39 -3.85 -3.46 23.75
CA THR A 39 -3.94 -4.91 23.89
C THR A 39 -2.60 -5.52 23.46
N THR A 40 -1.77 -5.84 24.43
CA THR A 40 -0.66 -6.76 24.20
C THR A 40 -1.26 -8.11 23.79
N THR A 41 -1.36 -8.33 22.49
CA THR A 41 -1.82 -9.62 21.96
C THR A 41 -0.80 -10.67 22.36
N SER A 42 -1.19 -11.59 23.26
CA SER A 42 -0.35 -12.73 23.60
C SER A 42 -0.24 -13.64 22.38
N VAL A 43 0.95 -13.67 21.76
CA VAL A 43 1.23 -14.56 20.63
C VAL A 43 1.42 -15.98 21.17
N LYS A 44 0.65 -16.93 20.63
CA LYS A 44 0.76 -18.35 21.00
C LYS A 44 1.90 -19.01 20.20
N GLU A 45 2.42 -20.11 20.72
CA GLU A 45 3.37 -20.95 19.99
C GLU A 45 2.78 -21.42 18.66
N ASN A 46 3.64 -21.47 17.63
CA ASN A 46 3.29 -21.85 16.26
C ASN A 46 2.24 -20.95 15.60
N SER A 47 2.27 -19.65 15.91
CA SER A 47 1.41 -18.65 15.27
C SER A 47 1.95 -18.26 13.90
N LEU A 48 1.02 -17.83 13.03
CA LEU A 48 1.32 -17.12 11.79
C LEU A 48 0.98 -15.64 11.94
N PHE A 49 1.83 -14.80 11.42
CA PHE A 49 1.53 -13.38 11.30
C PHE A 49 0.74 -13.14 10.00
N LYS A 50 -0.52 -12.72 10.13
CA LYS A 50 -1.32 -12.32 8.97
C LYS A 50 -0.98 -10.87 8.62
N LEU A 51 -0.41 -10.67 7.44
CA LEU A 51 -0.11 -9.35 6.88
C LEU A 51 -1.07 -9.09 5.73
N GLU A 52 -1.98 -8.14 5.94
CA GLU A 52 -2.90 -7.66 4.92
C GLU A 52 -2.40 -6.32 4.39
N LEU A 53 -2.12 -6.26 3.09
CA LEU A 53 -1.70 -5.07 2.38
C LEU A 53 -2.78 -4.68 1.38
N LYS A 54 -3.54 -3.61 1.69
CA LYS A 54 -4.66 -3.17 0.86
C LYS A 54 -4.78 -1.66 0.85
N GLY A 55 -5.03 -1.10 -0.33
CA GLY A 55 -5.24 0.33 -0.51
C GLY A 55 -3.95 1.14 -0.51
N GLU A 56 -4.04 2.41 -0.13
CA GLU A 56 -2.91 3.34 -0.18
C GLU A 56 -1.90 3.09 0.93
N VAL A 57 -0.61 3.06 0.56
CA VAL A 57 0.51 2.98 1.50
C VAL A 57 1.26 4.31 1.49
N THR A 58 1.23 4.99 2.62
CA THR A 58 1.96 6.24 2.87
C THR A 58 3.20 5.98 3.73
N GLU A 59 4.17 6.89 3.76
CA GLU A 59 5.37 6.69 4.59
C GLU A 59 5.04 6.60 6.08
N ARG A 60 4.08 7.41 6.55
CA ARG A 60 3.62 7.43 7.94
C ARG A 60 2.11 7.55 8.00
N MET A 61 1.51 6.78 8.88
CA MET A 61 0.10 6.96 9.21
C MET A 61 -0.09 8.30 9.91
N ILE A 62 -1.04 9.10 9.44
CA ILE A 62 -1.46 10.32 10.16
C ILE A 62 -2.59 9.88 11.09
N ASP A 63 -2.26 9.71 12.37
CA ASP A 63 -3.26 9.48 13.41
C ASP A 63 -4.16 10.71 13.54
N ASN A 64 -5.27 10.67 12.83
CA ASN A 64 -6.35 11.63 13.05
C ASN A 64 -7.47 10.93 13.85
N PRO A 65 -7.54 11.10 15.17
CA PRO A 65 -8.54 10.42 16.01
C PRO A 65 -9.97 10.78 15.64
N PHE A 66 -10.19 11.85 14.89
CA PHE A 66 -11.51 12.26 14.39
C PHE A 66 -11.84 11.64 13.03
N ALA A 67 -10.85 11.28 12.21
CA ALA A 67 -11.09 10.64 10.91
C ALA A 67 -11.75 9.26 11.09
N SER A 68 -11.33 8.48 12.09
CA SER A 68 -11.92 7.19 12.42
C SER A 68 -13.38 7.26 12.88
N LEU A 69 -13.83 8.43 13.33
CA LEU A 69 -15.23 8.65 13.76
C LEU A 69 -16.14 9.16 12.62
N ILE A 70 -15.56 9.73 11.56
CA ILE A 70 -16.31 10.40 10.49
C ILE A 70 -16.27 9.61 9.18
N SER A 71 -15.18 8.93 8.89
CA SER A 71 -15.03 8.12 7.67
C SER A 71 -14.88 6.64 8.00
N GLN A 72 -15.75 5.81 7.39
CA GLN A 72 -15.54 4.37 7.29
C GLN A 72 -14.47 4.04 6.22
N GLU A 73 -13.79 5.03 5.70
CA GLU A 73 -12.74 4.85 4.71
C GLU A 73 -11.50 4.24 5.36
N GLN A 74 -10.95 3.26 4.68
CA GLN A 74 -9.74 2.55 5.05
C GLN A 74 -8.63 3.56 5.36
N THR A 75 -8.17 3.54 6.58
CA THR A 75 -6.97 4.28 6.99
C THR A 75 -5.82 3.82 6.10
N ALA A 76 -5.12 4.76 5.45
CA ALA A 76 -3.91 4.47 4.70
C ALA A 76 -2.94 3.68 5.59
N LEU A 77 -2.26 2.68 5.03
CA LEU A 77 -1.26 1.91 5.75
C LEU A 77 0.04 2.71 5.84
N GLY A 78 0.64 2.78 7.02
CA GLY A 78 1.96 3.37 7.19
C GLY A 78 3.07 2.41 6.79
N LEU A 79 3.97 2.80 5.88
CA LEU A 79 5.13 1.99 5.52
C LEU A 79 5.96 1.61 6.76
N ASN A 80 6.22 2.58 7.65
CA ASN A 80 6.98 2.33 8.88
C ASN A 80 6.31 1.28 9.78
N ASP A 81 4.97 1.25 9.82
CA ASP A 81 4.23 0.29 10.62
C ASP A 81 4.27 -1.10 10.00
N ILE A 82 4.19 -1.19 8.67
CA ILE A 82 4.37 -2.44 7.92
C ILE A 82 5.76 -3.01 8.19
N LEU A 83 6.81 -2.22 7.99
CA LEU A 83 8.20 -2.65 8.18
C LEU A 83 8.47 -3.07 9.63
N SER A 84 8.01 -2.28 10.60
CA SER A 84 8.13 -2.60 12.03
C SER A 84 7.39 -3.88 12.40
N SER A 85 6.21 -4.12 11.81
CA SER A 85 5.41 -5.32 12.06
C SER A 85 6.09 -6.57 11.51
N ILE A 86 6.66 -6.50 10.30
CA ILE A 86 7.45 -7.56 9.69
C ILE A 86 8.69 -7.86 10.54
N GLN A 87 9.39 -6.83 11.02
CA GLN A 87 10.56 -7.00 11.87
C GLN A 87 10.19 -7.65 13.21
N LYS A 88 9.14 -7.18 13.89
CA LYS A 88 8.66 -7.80 15.14
C LYS A 88 8.26 -9.26 14.94
N ALA A 89 7.64 -9.58 13.80
CA ALA A 89 7.31 -10.96 13.45
C ALA A 89 8.57 -11.81 13.20
N ALA A 90 9.63 -11.22 12.62
CA ALA A 90 10.91 -11.89 12.42
C ALA A 90 11.59 -12.25 13.75
N GLU A 91 11.56 -11.34 14.72
CA GLU A 91 12.20 -11.47 16.03
C GLU A 91 11.40 -12.38 17.01
N ASN A 92 10.10 -12.54 16.80
CA ASN A 92 9.25 -13.30 17.71
C ASN A 92 9.37 -14.82 17.46
N GLU A 93 9.84 -15.59 18.45
CA GLU A 93 10.07 -17.03 18.35
C GLU A 93 8.79 -17.87 18.18
N TYR A 94 7.63 -17.35 18.60
CA TYR A 94 6.35 -18.02 18.46
C TYR A 94 5.73 -17.89 17.07
N ILE A 95 6.18 -16.91 16.28
CA ILE A 95 5.74 -16.72 14.89
C ILE A 95 6.63 -17.57 13.98
N LYS A 96 6.01 -18.49 13.24
CA LYS A 96 6.70 -19.44 12.35
C LYS A 96 6.72 -18.97 10.90
N GLY A 97 5.81 -18.11 10.50
CA GLY A 97 5.71 -17.60 9.12
C GLY A 97 4.78 -16.41 9.00
N ILE A 98 4.72 -15.88 7.79
CA ILE A 98 3.77 -14.85 7.38
C ILE A 98 2.74 -15.47 6.43
N TYR A 99 1.46 -15.19 6.68
CA TYR A 99 0.40 -15.33 5.71
C TYR A 99 0.11 -13.95 5.11
N LEU A 100 0.51 -13.77 3.85
CA LEU A 100 0.48 -12.49 3.14
C LEU A 100 -0.73 -12.43 2.22
N GLU A 101 -1.58 -11.45 2.43
CA GLU A 101 -2.66 -11.07 1.51
C GLU A 101 -2.36 -9.67 0.99
N ALA A 102 -2.12 -9.53 -0.33
CA ALA A 102 -1.96 -8.24 -1.00
C ALA A 102 -3.07 -8.10 -2.04
N GLU A 103 -3.82 -7.01 -1.95
CA GLU A 103 -4.99 -6.77 -2.79
C GLU A 103 -5.12 -5.28 -3.12
N GLY A 104 -4.68 -4.90 -4.31
CA GLY A 104 -4.84 -3.54 -4.81
C GLY A 104 -4.01 -2.51 -4.04
N ILE A 105 -2.74 -2.77 -3.80
CA ILE A 105 -1.82 -1.83 -3.16
C ILE A 105 -1.57 -0.65 -4.09
N ILE A 106 -1.79 0.56 -3.54
CA ILE A 106 -1.46 1.83 -4.19
C ILE A 106 -0.24 2.40 -3.48
N ALA A 107 0.93 2.23 -4.08
CA ALA A 107 2.20 2.66 -3.50
C ALA A 107 3.20 3.04 -4.60
N SER A 108 4.21 3.83 -4.24
CA SER A 108 5.32 4.12 -5.16
C SER A 108 6.16 2.86 -5.40
N PRO A 109 6.87 2.77 -6.55
CA PRO A 109 7.80 1.66 -6.79
C PRO A 109 8.82 1.47 -5.67
N ALA A 110 9.34 2.57 -5.10
CA ALA A 110 10.29 2.51 -3.99
C ALA A 110 9.64 1.94 -2.71
N THR A 111 8.39 2.29 -2.44
CA THR A 111 7.63 1.77 -1.28
C THR A 111 7.37 0.27 -1.42
N THR A 112 6.98 -0.20 -2.61
CA THR A 112 6.76 -1.63 -2.88
C THR A 112 8.05 -2.42 -2.78
N GLU A 113 9.18 -1.87 -3.24
CA GLU A 113 10.50 -2.47 -3.12
C GLU A 113 10.95 -2.58 -1.65
N GLU A 114 10.71 -1.56 -0.83
CA GLU A 114 11.08 -1.58 0.59
C GLU A 114 10.28 -2.65 1.37
N ILE A 115 8.98 -2.79 1.10
CA ILE A 115 8.15 -3.86 1.67
C ILE A 115 8.69 -5.23 1.22
N ARG A 116 8.95 -5.39 -0.07
CA ARG A 116 9.53 -6.61 -0.62
C ARG A 116 10.86 -6.98 0.07
N ASN A 117 11.76 -6.02 0.22
CA ASN A 117 13.04 -6.21 0.87
C ASN A 117 12.89 -6.61 2.34
N ALA A 118 11.89 -6.06 3.06
CA ALA A 118 11.59 -6.48 4.42
C ALA A 118 11.12 -7.94 4.49
N LEU A 119 10.31 -8.40 3.55
CA LEU A 119 9.88 -9.79 3.45
C LEU A 119 11.05 -10.73 3.11
N ILE A 120 11.98 -10.30 2.24
CA ILE A 120 13.21 -11.06 1.96
C ILE A 120 14.05 -11.20 3.24
N ARG A 121 14.25 -10.11 4.00
CA ARG A 121 14.95 -10.16 5.29
C ARG A 121 14.24 -11.08 6.29
N PHE A 122 12.92 -11.08 6.31
CA PHE A 122 12.15 -12.01 7.14
C PHE A 122 12.44 -13.47 6.78
N LYS A 123 12.46 -13.84 5.50
CA LYS A 123 12.81 -15.20 5.06
C LYS A 123 14.21 -15.64 5.47
N GLN A 124 15.17 -14.71 5.53
CA GLN A 124 16.54 -14.99 5.98
C GLN A 124 16.60 -15.47 7.45
N THR A 125 15.56 -15.25 8.24
CA THR A 125 15.44 -15.83 9.61
C THR A 125 15.07 -17.31 9.63
N GLY A 126 14.85 -17.94 8.47
CA GLY A 126 14.44 -19.34 8.32
C GLY A 126 12.92 -19.57 8.45
N LYS A 127 12.14 -18.49 8.52
CA LYS A 127 10.67 -18.54 8.56
C LYS A 127 10.10 -18.47 7.15
N PHE A 128 8.92 -19.04 6.94
CA PHE A 128 8.30 -19.11 5.63
C PHE A 128 7.26 -18.00 5.39
N ILE A 129 6.96 -17.76 4.12
CA ILE A 129 5.91 -16.84 3.68
C ILE A 129 4.99 -17.60 2.72
N VAL A 130 3.69 -17.54 2.97
CA VAL A 130 2.65 -17.99 2.03
C VAL A 130 1.82 -16.79 1.62
N ALA A 131 1.76 -16.52 0.32
CA ALA A 131 0.93 -15.45 -0.23
C ALA A 131 -0.35 -16.04 -0.83
N TYR A 132 -1.47 -15.35 -0.61
CA TYR A 132 -2.75 -15.62 -1.24
C TYR A 132 -3.34 -14.35 -1.83
N GLY A 133 -3.92 -14.45 -3.03
CA GLY A 133 -4.66 -13.37 -3.67
C GLY A 133 -5.83 -13.90 -4.49
N ASP A 134 -6.93 -13.15 -4.49
CA ASP A 134 -8.00 -13.38 -5.44
C ASP A 134 -7.59 -12.87 -6.83
N ASN A 135 -6.86 -11.77 -6.88
CA ASN A 135 -6.16 -11.24 -8.04
C ASN A 135 -4.87 -10.59 -7.55
N TYR A 136 -3.87 -10.54 -8.41
CA TYR A 136 -2.64 -9.81 -8.16
C TYR A 136 -2.45 -8.72 -9.21
N THR A 137 -2.43 -7.45 -8.82
CA THR A 137 -1.88 -6.39 -9.66
C THR A 137 -0.37 -6.55 -9.82
N GLY A 138 0.27 -5.87 -10.76
CA GLY A 138 1.72 -5.95 -10.92
C GLY A 138 2.48 -5.63 -9.63
N SER A 139 2.03 -4.63 -8.85
CA SER A 139 2.63 -4.28 -7.55
C SER A 139 2.39 -5.34 -6.48
N ASP A 140 1.16 -5.88 -6.40
CA ASP A 140 0.84 -6.97 -5.47
C ASP A 140 1.68 -8.20 -5.76
N TYR A 141 1.76 -8.58 -7.06
CA TYR A 141 2.55 -9.73 -7.48
C TYR A 141 4.05 -9.52 -7.21
N TYR A 142 4.58 -8.33 -7.47
CA TYR A 142 5.97 -8.01 -7.16
C TYR A 142 6.31 -8.24 -5.69
N ILE A 143 5.44 -7.82 -4.77
CA ILE A 143 5.60 -8.04 -3.33
C ILE A 143 5.42 -9.53 -3.00
N CYS A 144 4.35 -10.18 -3.50
CA CYS A 144 3.99 -11.54 -3.15
C CYS A 144 4.93 -12.59 -3.75
N SER A 145 5.61 -12.28 -4.86
CA SER A 145 6.51 -13.21 -5.56
C SER A 145 7.70 -13.69 -4.73
N VAL A 146 8.03 -13.01 -3.60
CA VAL A 146 9.07 -13.46 -2.65
C VAL A 146 8.61 -14.66 -1.80
N ALA A 147 7.30 -14.92 -1.72
CA ALA A 147 6.75 -15.99 -0.88
C ALA A 147 7.29 -17.36 -1.31
N ASP A 148 7.35 -18.29 -0.36
CA ASP A 148 7.71 -19.69 -0.61
C ASP A 148 6.60 -20.41 -1.37
N LYS A 149 5.34 -19.94 -1.18
CA LYS A 149 4.20 -20.35 -1.98
C LYS A 149 3.34 -19.14 -2.32
N VAL A 150 3.09 -18.94 -3.61
CA VAL A 150 2.16 -17.95 -4.14
C VAL A 150 0.92 -18.69 -4.61
N ILE A 151 -0.22 -18.39 -4.00
CA ILE A 151 -1.49 -19.06 -4.26
C ILE A 151 -2.45 -18.05 -4.88
N LEU A 152 -3.07 -18.43 -5.98
CA LEU A 152 -4.06 -17.62 -6.69
C LEU A 152 -5.44 -18.29 -6.60
N ASN A 153 -6.49 -17.48 -6.51
CA ASN A 153 -7.86 -17.96 -6.67
C ASN A 153 -8.04 -18.59 -8.08
N PRO A 154 -8.72 -19.74 -8.21
CA PRO A 154 -8.93 -20.38 -9.53
C PRO A 154 -9.67 -19.52 -10.55
N GLN A 155 -10.40 -18.50 -10.12
CA GLN A 155 -11.10 -17.53 -10.98
C GLN A 155 -10.36 -16.18 -11.05
N GLY A 156 -9.17 -16.11 -10.48
CA GLY A 156 -8.36 -14.90 -10.43
C GLY A 156 -7.39 -14.77 -11.59
N MET A 157 -6.59 -13.69 -11.53
CA MET A 157 -5.55 -13.43 -12.51
C MET A 157 -4.31 -12.82 -11.86
N VAL A 158 -3.17 -12.98 -12.53
CA VAL A 158 -1.96 -12.20 -12.27
C VAL A 158 -1.85 -11.13 -13.35
N ASP A 159 -2.09 -9.89 -13.00
CA ASP A 159 -2.00 -8.76 -13.93
C ASP A 159 -0.52 -8.35 -14.11
N TRP A 160 0.19 -9.21 -14.85
CA TRP A 160 1.60 -9.01 -15.19
C TRP A 160 1.73 -8.38 -16.56
N HIS A 161 1.96 -7.06 -16.60
CA HIS A 161 2.10 -6.27 -17.81
C HIS A 161 3.17 -5.18 -17.63
N GLY A 162 3.67 -4.66 -18.75
CA GLY A 162 4.67 -3.60 -18.74
C GLY A 162 4.14 -2.26 -18.21
N THR A 163 5.03 -1.29 -18.12
CA THR A 163 4.71 0.07 -17.64
C THR A 163 4.46 1.01 -18.81
N ALA A 164 3.50 1.91 -18.65
CA ALA A 164 3.18 2.94 -19.62
C ALA A 164 3.10 4.33 -18.95
N SER A 165 3.41 5.37 -19.72
CA SER A 165 3.23 6.76 -19.32
C SER A 165 2.41 7.50 -20.35
N GLN A 166 1.41 8.24 -19.90
CA GLN A 166 0.57 9.06 -20.75
C GLN A 166 0.57 10.51 -20.25
N THR A 167 0.77 11.44 -21.20
CA THR A 167 0.73 12.88 -20.92
C THR A 167 -0.37 13.53 -21.74
N ILE A 168 -1.21 14.34 -21.10
CA ILE A 168 -2.25 15.11 -21.77
C ILE A 168 -1.71 16.50 -22.08
N TYR A 169 -1.96 17.00 -23.31
CA TYR A 169 -1.51 18.29 -23.79
C TYR A 169 -2.68 19.25 -23.89
N PHE A 170 -2.55 20.45 -23.33
CA PHE A 170 -3.61 21.44 -23.20
C PHE A 170 -3.40 22.68 -24.06
N LYS A 171 -2.33 22.76 -24.89
CA LYS A 171 -1.98 23.93 -25.66
C LYS A 171 -3.14 24.48 -26.50
N ASP A 172 -3.84 23.61 -27.23
CA ASP A 172 -4.94 24.03 -28.11
C ASP A 172 -6.17 24.48 -27.31
N LEU A 173 -6.45 23.81 -26.22
CA LEU A 173 -7.54 24.20 -25.31
C LEU A 173 -7.27 25.60 -24.74
N LEU A 174 -6.05 25.85 -24.27
CA LEU A 174 -5.65 27.15 -23.74
C LEU A 174 -5.76 28.25 -24.80
N ALA A 175 -5.30 27.97 -26.02
CA ALA A 175 -5.42 28.90 -27.15
C ALA A 175 -6.88 29.25 -27.49
N GLN A 176 -7.79 28.26 -27.46
CA GLN A 176 -9.24 28.49 -27.68
C GLN A 176 -9.85 29.35 -26.58
N LEU A 177 -9.33 29.28 -25.35
CA LEU A 177 -9.76 30.10 -24.22
C LEU A 177 -9.08 31.49 -24.19
N GLY A 178 -8.21 31.81 -25.18
CA GLY A 178 -7.46 33.06 -25.24
C GLY A 178 -6.36 33.16 -24.20
N ILE A 179 -5.89 32.01 -23.65
CA ILE A 179 -4.81 31.94 -22.66
C ILE A 179 -3.50 31.66 -23.38
N GLU A 180 -2.51 32.54 -23.20
CA GLU A 180 -1.14 32.39 -23.70
C GLU A 180 -0.23 32.05 -22.51
N MET A 181 0.56 30.99 -22.65
CA MET A 181 1.51 30.55 -21.61
C MET A 181 2.90 31.11 -21.93
N GLU A 182 3.39 31.97 -21.04
CA GLU A 182 4.77 32.47 -21.09
C GLU A 182 5.67 31.60 -20.19
N VAL A 183 6.73 31.03 -20.78
CA VAL A 183 7.59 30.05 -20.14
C VAL A 183 9.03 30.52 -20.10
N PHE A 184 9.59 30.55 -18.90
CA PHE A 184 11.01 30.81 -18.67
C PHE A 184 11.69 29.49 -18.25
N LYS A 185 12.31 28.79 -19.19
CA LYS A 185 13.06 27.55 -18.91
C LYS A 185 14.48 27.65 -19.47
N VAL A 186 15.42 26.98 -18.78
CA VAL A 186 16.80 26.82 -19.25
C VAL A 186 17.13 25.31 -19.27
N GLY A 187 17.58 24.82 -20.41
CA GLY A 187 17.98 23.43 -20.60
C GLY A 187 16.95 22.60 -21.40
N THR A 188 17.49 21.70 -22.21
CA THR A 188 16.74 20.89 -23.18
C THR A 188 15.77 19.88 -22.48
N TYR A 189 16.20 19.30 -21.38
CA TYR A 189 15.44 18.28 -20.66
C TYR A 189 14.46 18.84 -19.60
N LYS A 190 14.05 20.12 -19.71
CA LYS A 190 13.04 20.75 -18.82
C LYS A 190 11.64 20.63 -19.42
N SER A 191 11.05 19.43 -19.36
CA SER A 191 9.80 19.08 -20.03
C SER A 191 8.52 19.36 -19.24
N ALA A 192 8.59 19.77 -17.97
CA ALA A 192 7.41 19.97 -17.11
C ALA A 192 6.36 20.96 -17.68
N VAL A 193 6.74 21.84 -18.57
CA VAL A 193 5.86 22.83 -19.21
C VAL A 193 5.30 22.38 -20.57
N GLU A 194 5.79 21.31 -21.13
CA GLU A 194 5.36 20.81 -22.44
C GLU A 194 3.85 20.57 -22.54
N PRO A 195 3.16 20.05 -21.51
CA PRO A 195 1.71 19.88 -21.54
C PRO A 195 0.93 21.16 -21.87
N TYR A 196 1.50 22.33 -21.60
CA TYR A 196 0.85 23.62 -21.81
C TYR A 196 1.36 24.38 -23.06
N THR A 197 2.53 24.02 -23.57
CA THR A 197 3.22 24.75 -24.63
C THR A 197 3.40 23.96 -25.92
N SER A 198 3.24 22.65 -25.86
CA SER A 198 3.44 21.73 -26.98
C SER A 198 2.17 20.96 -27.32
N MET A 199 2.10 20.36 -28.51
CA MET A 199 1.00 19.48 -28.94
C MET A 199 1.32 18.02 -28.66
N GLU A 200 2.59 17.70 -28.53
CA GLU A 200 3.11 16.35 -28.34
C GLU A 200 4.38 16.38 -27.48
N MET A 201 4.82 15.22 -27.10
CA MET A 201 6.04 15.02 -26.32
C MET A 201 7.27 15.23 -27.16
N SER A 202 8.21 16.04 -26.67
CA SER A 202 9.54 16.19 -27.34
C SER A 202 10.32 14.88 -27.27
N ASP A 203 11.29 14.72 -28.18
CA ASP A 203 12.13 13.53 -28.21
C ASP A 203 12.97 13.40 -26.95
N GLU A 204 13.44 14.50 -26.38
CA GLU A 204 14.19 14.53 -25.12
C GLU A 204 13.33 14.14 -23.91
N ASN A 205 12.07 14.57 -23.89
CA ASN A 205 11.13 14.16 -22.85
C ASN A 205 10.78 12.66 -22.99
N ARG A 206 10.60 12.19 -24.21
CA ARG A 206 10.37 10.77 -24.51
C ARG A 206 11.53 9.91 -24.03
N GLU A 207 12.77 10.34 -24.30
CA GLU A 207 13.97 9.68 -23.83
C GLU A 207 14.00 9.56 -22.31
N GLN A 208 13.74 10.64 -21.58
CA GLN A 208 13.71 10.64 -20.11
C GLN A 208 12.63 9.72 -19.56
N ILE A 209 11.40 9.83 -20.06
CA ILE A 209 10.28 9.02 -19.58
C ILE A 209 10.53 7.55 -19.88
N THR A 210 11.00 7.23 -21.09
CA THR A 210 11.33 5.86 -21.48
C THR A 210 12.41 5.27 -20.56
N ALA A 211 13.49 6.01 -20.32
CA ALA A 211 14.54 5.55 -19.40
C ALA A 211 14.00 5.29 -17.98
N TYR A 212 13.15 6.20 -17.49
CA TYR A 212 12.55 6.08 -16.16
C TYR A 212 11.62 4.86 -16.04
N ILE A 213 10.63 4.70 -16.93
CA ILE A 213 9.68 3.59 -16.84
C ILE A 213 10.34 2.24 -17.13
N THR A 214 11.32 2.21 -18.04
CA THR A 214 12.11 0.99 -18.32
C THR A 214 12.93 0.58 -17.11
N SER A 215 13.54 1.53 -16.38
CA SER A 215 14.27 1.23 -15.15
C SER A 215 13.38 0.61 -14.08
N ILE A 216 12.16 1.15 -13.90
CA ILE A 216 11.18 0.57 -12.95
C ILE A 216 10.78 -0.84 -13.37
N TRP A 217 10.46 -1.02 -14.66
CA TRP A 217 10.07 -2.34 -15.19
C TRP A 217 11.18 -3.37 -15.03
N ASN A 218 12.40 -3.04 -15.40
CA ASN A 218 13.54 -3.94 -15.27
C ASN A 218 13.78 -4.33 -13.80
N ASN A 219 13.66 -3.40 -12.86
CA ASN A 219 13.79 -3.71 -11.43
C ASN A 219 12.71 -4.71 -10.96
N MET A 220 11.47 -4.56 -11.44
CA MET A 220 10.39 -5.50 -11.14
C MET A 220 10.67 -6.88 -11.76
N VAL A 221 11.08 -6.93 -13.02
CA VAL A 221 11.43 -8.17 -13.73
C VAL A 221 12.57 -8.89 -13.03
N ASP A 222 13.66 -8.20 -12.70
CA ASP A 222 14.80 -8.77 -12.01
C ASP A 222 14.42 -9.34 -10.64
N GLY A 223 13.62 -8.59 -9.88
CA GLY A 223 13.14 -9.04 -8.59
C GLY A 223 12.28 -10.30 -8.67
N VAL A 224 11.33 -10.37 -9.61
CA VAL A 224 10.47 -11.55 -9.82
C VAL A 224 11.28 -12.71 -10.38
N SER A 225 12.18 -12.47 -11.32
CA SER A 225 13.11 -13.46 -11.89
C SER A 225 13.86 -14.21 -10.79
N LEU A 226 14.50 -13.46 -9.88
CA LEU A 226 15.24 -14.03 -8.76
C LEU A 226 14.38 -14.85 -7.80
N SER A 227 13.14 -14.44 -7.59
CA SER A 227 12.25 -15.10 -6.62
C SER A 227 11.54 -16.31 -7.17
N ARG A 228 11.17 -16.26 -8.45
CA ARG A 228 10.38 -17.32 -9.13
C ARG A 228 11.23 -18.28 -9.97
N GLY A 229 12.52 -17.94 -10.18
CA GLY A 229 13.40 -18.74 -11.03
C GLY A 229 13.03 -18.67 -12.52
N LEU A 230 12.34 -17.63 -12.93
CA LEU A 230 11.97 -17.34 -14.31
C LEU A 230 13.00 -16.44 -14.96
N THR A 231 13.22 -16.55 -16.28
CA THR A 231 14.13 -15.61 -16.95
C THR A 231 13.47 -14.29 -17.26
N ALA A 232 14.27 -13.24 -17.42
CA ALA A 232 13.74 -11.93 -17.82
C ALA A 232 13.01 -11.97 -19.16
N GLU A 233 13.48 -12.81 -20.10
CA GLU A 233 12.85 -13.02 -21.41
C GLU A 233 11.47 -13.63 -21.25
N GLN A 234 11.30 -14.65 -20.39
CA GLN A 234 10.00 -15.26 -20.11
C GLN A 234 9.02 -14.25 -19.50
N LEU A 235 9.50 -13.46 -18.52
CA LEU A 235 8.66 -12.46 -17.87
C LEU A 235 8.24 -11.35 -18.84
N ASN A 236 9.11 -10.92 -19.75
CA ASN A 236 8.75 -9.96 -20.79
C ASN A 236 7.77 -10.58 -21.80
N GLU A 237 7.97 -11.83 -22.23
CA GLU A 237 7.03 -12.56 -23.09
C GLU A 237 5.63 -12.65 -22.46
N TYR A 238 5.55 -12.96 -21.15
CA TYR A 238 4.27 -13.03 -20.44
C TYR A 238 3.58 -11.67 -20.37
N ALA A 239 4.33 -10.60 -20.22
CA ALA A 239 3.80 -9.23 -20.26
C ALA A 239 3.30 -8.86 -21.67
N ASP A 240 4.08 -9.16 -22.70
CA ASP A 240 3.76 -8.82 -24.10
C ASP A 240 2.52 -9.55 -24.63
N ARG A 241 2.31 -10.80 -24.22
CA ARG A 241 1.13 -11.59 -24.60
C ARG A 241 -0.09 -11.37 -23.71
N TYR A 242 0.03 -10.54 -22.67
CA TYR A 242 -1.05 -10.26 -21.70
C TYR A 242 -1.57 -11.54 -21.01
N ILE A 243 -0.67 -12.29 -20.37
CA ILE A 243 -0.98 -13.54 -19.67
C ILE A 243 -2.17 -13.42 -18.69
N ALA A 244 -2.44 -12.22 -18.17
CA ALA A 244 -3.58 -11.94 -17.31
C ALA A 244 -4.92 -12.37 -17.93
N PHE A 245 -5.07 -12.29 -19.26
CA PHE A 245 -6.30 -12.67 -19.97
C PHE A 245 -6.38 -14.14 -20.35
N GLU A 246 -5.33 -14.92 -20.09
CA GLU A 246 -5.30 -16.36 -20.38
C GLU A 246 -5.85 -17.21 -19.21
N GLY A 247 -6.17 -16.56 -18.06
CA GLY A 247 -6.74 -17.20 -16.89
C GLY A 247 -5.73 -17.66 -15.84
N ALA A 248 -6.23 -18.18 -14.74
CA ALA A 248 -5.41 -18.59 -13.61
C ALA A 248 -4.50 -19.78 -13.92
N GLU A 249 -4.99 -20.74 -14.73
CA GLU A 249 -4.24 -21.91 -15.16
C GLU A 249 -2.99 -21.52 -15.95
N ALA A 250 -3.07 -20.53 -16.83
CA ALA A 250 -1.91 -20.04 -17.57
C ALA A 250 -0.83 -19.45 -16.63
N SER A 251 -1.24 -18.76 -15.58
CA SER A 251 -0.32 -18.25 -14.55
C SER A 251 0.36 -19.37 -13.76
N LEU A 252 -0.34 -20.48 -13.52
CA LEU A 252 0.21 -21.68 -12.87
C LEU A 252 1.21 -22.39 -13.81
N GLU A 253 0.84 -22.61 -15.07
CA GLU A 253 1.71 -23.23 -16.08
C GLU A 253 2.96 -22.41 -16.36
N ALA A 254 2.83 -21.08 -16.35
CA ALA A 254 3.94 -20.12 -16.48
C ALA A 254 4.87 -20.08 -15.25
N GLY A 255 4.51 -20.73 -14.14
CA GLY A 255 5.30 -20.67 -12.90
C GLY A 255 5.20 -19.34 -12.13
N LEU A 256 4.26 -18.47 -12.51
CA LEU A 256 3.99 -17.25 -11.77
C LEU A 256 3.37 -17.52 -10.40
N VAL A 257 2.56 -18.56 -10.28
CA VAL A 257 1.95 -19.03 -9.03
C VAL A 257 2.21 -20.52 -8.82
N ASP A 258 2.08 -21.00 -7.59
CA ASP A 258 2.39 -22.38 -7.21
C ASP A 258 1.15 -23.27 -7.06
N ALA A 259 -0.01 -22.66 -6.85
CA ALA A 259 -1.27 -23.37 -6.69
C ALA A 259 -2.48 -22.49 -6.97
N LEU A 260 -3.57 -23.13 -7.39
CA LEU A 260 -4.88 -22.49 -7.52
C LEU A 260 -5.79 -23.03 -6.43
N LEU A 261 -6.15 -22.19 -5.45
CA LEU A 261 -7.01 -22.56 -4.32
C LEU A 261 -7.98 -21.42 -3.99
N TYR A 262 -9.19 -21.77 -3.56
CA TYR A 262 -10.08 -20.83 -2.93
C TYR A 262 -9.57 -20.48 -1.52
N ILE A 263 -9.96 -19.33 -0.99
CA ILE A 263 -9.46 -18.77 0.29
C ILE A 263 -9.50 -19.74 1.49
N ASP A 264 -10.42 -20.70 1.50
CA ASP A 264 -10.52 -21.68 2.57
C ASP A 264 -9.41 -22.76 2.50
N GLY A 265 -8.85 -23.00 1.31
CA GLY A 265 -7.79 -23.97 1.08
C GLY A 265 -6.50 -23.65 1.81
N PRO A 266 -5.88 -22.47 1.63
CA PRO A 266 -4.69 -22.07 2.36
C PRO A 266 -4.90 -22.04 3.87
N ARG A 267 -6.05 -21.54 4.33
CA ARG A 267 -6.39 -21.48 5.76
C ARG A 267 -6.53 -22.86 6.38
N ALA A 268 -6.94 -23.86 5.63
CA ALA A 268 -7.02 -25.24 6.11
C ALA A 268 -5.64 -25.93 6.17
N CYS A 269 -4.73 -25.61 5.24
CA CYS A 269 -3.38 -26.15 5.22
C CYS A 269 -2.44 -25.54 6.28
N LEU A 270 -2.79 -24.37 6.80
CA LEU A 270 -1.99 -23.61 7.77
C LEU A 270 -2.44 -23.85 9.24
N LYS A 271 -3.46 -24.67 9.45
CA LYS A 271 -3.90 -25.12 10.78
C LYS A 271 -3.18 -26.41 11.19
#